data_33e476f90c4a1d0ddef4be4f47df9910
#
_entry.id   33e476f90c4a1d0ddef4be4f47df9910
#
_cell.length_a   1.000
_cell.length_b   1.000
_cell.length_c   1.000
_cell.angle_alpha   90.00
_cell.angle_beta   90.00
_cell.angle_gamma   90.00
#
_symmetry.space_group_name_H-M   'P 1'
#
loop_
_entity.id
_entity.type
_entity.pdbx_description
1 polymer ?
#
loop_
_entity_poly.entity_id
_entity_poly.type
_entity_poly.pdbx_seq_one_letter_code
_entity_poly.pdbx_strand_id
1 'polypeptide(L)'
;MSTSEVEEGTSGLASLPREAVEPEQVDGLVSILELVRSGVARTKPELGRRSGLGRSIINQRVGQLLDSGLLVESGLAASTGGRAPRELSLRADAGLVLVAPLGATHLTVGVTDLAGRLLHHHRELADVAAGPDKILSRVEELFDQILSSEHVPTGVPLFGIGIDVQR
;
A
#
# COMPACT_ATOMS: atom_id res chain seq x y z
N MET A 1 -17.41 41.16 -21.91
CA MET A 1 -17.85 40.39 -20.77
C MET A 1 -17.71 38.93 -21.16
N SER A 2 -16.60 38.32 -20.82
CA SER A 2 -16.34 36.88 -21.04
C SER A 2 -15.76 36.32 -19.75
N THR A 3 -16.55 35.51 -19.12
CA THR A 3 -16.21 34.81 -17.88
C THR A 3 -15.39 33.58 -18.24
N SER A 4 -14.15 33.56 -17.86
CA SER A 4 -13.28 32.39 -18.02
C SER A 4 -13.61 31.41 -16.89
N GLU A 5 -14.15 30.26 -17.27
CA GLU A 5 -14.27 29.09 -16.37
C GLU A 5 -12.88 28.51 -16.12
N VAL A 6 -12.51 28.52 -14.86
CA VAL A 6 -11.34 27.79 -14.34
C VAL A 6 -11.81 26.36 -14.14
N GLU A 7 -11.39 25.45 -15.00
CA GLU A 7 -11.54 24.01 -14.75
C GLU A 7 -10.57 23.60 -13.64
N GLU A 8 -11.12 23.29 -12.47
CA GLU A 8 -10.43 22.59 -11.39
C GLU A 8 -10.08 21.16 -11.86
N GLY A 9 -8.79 20.95 -12.10
CA GLY A 9 -8.22 19.63 -12.31
C GLY A 9 -8.27 18.83 -10.99
N THR A 10 -9.38 18.16 -10.75
CA THR A 10 -9.51 17.20 -9.63
C THR A 10 -8.59 16.01 -9.92
N SER A 11 -7.46 15.98 -9.24
CA SER A 11 -6.50 14.89 -9.18
C SER A 11 -7.22 13.58 -8.88
N GLY A 12 -7.00 12.58 -9.76
CA GLY A 12 -7.64 11.28 -9.69
C GLY A 12 -7.19 10.42 -8.52
N LEU A 13 -7.79 10.64 -7.36
CA LEU A 13 -7.95 9.59 -6.38
C LEU A 13 -8.89 8.55 -6.99
N ALA A 14 -8.32 7.44 -7.46
CA ALA A 14 -9.10 6.30 -7.90
C ALA A 14 -10.07 5.92 -6.77
N SER A 15 -11.35 6.23 -6.96
CA SER A 15 -12.40 5.83 -6.05
C SER A 15 -12.52 4.31 -6.14
N LEU A 16 -11.92 3.61 -5.18
CA LEU A 16 -12.26 2.23 -4.91
C LEU A 16 -13.78 2.15 -4.68
N PRO A 17 -14.48 1.17 -5.26
CA PRO A 17 -15.90 1.02 -4.99
C PRO A 17 -16.08 0.87 -3.48
N ARG A 18 -16.74 1.86 -2.86
CA ARG A 18 -17.16 1.83 -1.47
C ARG A 18 -18.42 0.98 -1.34
N GLU A 19 -18.37 -0.27 -1.70
CA GLU A 19 -19.26 -1.23 -1.08
C GLU A 19 -18.77 -1.37 0.36
N ALA A 20 -19.68 -1.19 1.31
CA ALA A 20 -19.37 -1.35 2.72
C ALA A 20 -18.98 -2.82 2.97
N VAL A 21 -17.68 -3.08 2.95
CA VAL A 21 -17.14 -4.40 3.27
C VAL A 21 -17.30 -4.56 4.78
N GLU A 22 -17.96 -5.62 5.22
CA GLU A 22 -18.14 -5.93 6.64
C GLU A 22 -16.78 -5.99 7.35
N PRO A 23 -16.63 -5.41 8.56
CA PRO A 23 -15.36 -5.35 9.28
C PRO A 23 -14.64 -6.69 9.40
N GLU A 24 -15.35 -7.77 9.72
CA GLU A 24 -14.79 -9.13 9.79
C GLU A 24 -14.24 -9.62 8.45
N GLN A 25 -14.78 -9.13 7.35
CA GLN A 25 -14.33 -9.45 6.00
C GLN A 25 -13.02 -8.74 5.69
N VAL A 26 -12.89 -7.48 6.10
CA VAL A 26 -11.65 -6.68 5.98
C VAL A 26 -10.55 -7.31 6.82
N ASP A 27 -10.80 -7.62 8.08
CA ASP A 27 -9.80 -8.21 8.98
C ASP A 27 -9.22 -9.50 8.43
N GLY A 28 -10.06 -10.32 7.82
CA GLY A 28 -9.59 -11.55 7.21
C GLY A 28 -8.82 -11.37 5.91
N LEU A 29 -9.12 -10.35 5.10
CA LEU A 29 -8.32 -9.99 3.92
C LEU A 29 -6.96 -9.45 4.34
N VAL A 30 -6.93 -8.56 5.34
CA VAL A 30 -5.70 -8.00 5.91
C VAL A 30 -4.82 -9.11 6.49
N SER A 31 -5.40 -10.04 7.26
CA SER A 31 -4.66 -11.17 7.84
C SER A 31 -4.01 -12.05 6.77
N ILE A 32 -4.73 -12.38 5.70
CA ILE A 32 -4.18 -13.18 4.59
C ILE A 32 -3.07 -12.42 3.87
N LEU A 33 -3.30 -11.14 3.58
CA LEU A 33 -2.32 -10.30 2.89
C LEU A 33 -1.02 -10.19 3.70
N GLU A 34 -1.12 -10.01 5.01
CA GLU A 34 0.02 -9.93 5.92
C GLU A 34 0.80 -11.26 6.00
N LEU A 35 0.11 -12.39 6.04
CA LEU A 35 0.75 -13.71 6.03
C LEU A 35 1.54 -13.95 4.73
N VAL A 36 1.02 -13.50 3.59
CA VAL A 36 1.71 -13.61 2.30
C VAL A 36 2.86 -12.61 2.23
N ARG A 37 2.63 -11.35 2.60
CA ARG A 37 3.62 -10.27 2.59
C ARG A 37 4.85 -10.59 3.44
N SER A 38 4.63 -11.12 4.64
CA SER A 38 5.71 -11.54 5.55
C SER A 38 6.38 -12.85 5.14
N GLY A 39 5.86 -13.57 4.14
CA GLY A 39 6.36 -14.85 3.69
C GLY A 39 6.09 -16.03 4.63
N VAL A 40 5.30 -15.82 5.69
CA VAL A 40 4.93 -16.85 6.68
C VAL A 40 4.04 -17.94 6.09
N ALA A 41 3.18 -17.57 5.12
CA ALA A 41 2.35 -18.51 4.39
C ALA A 41 2.21 -18.06 2.94
N ARG A 42 2.58 -18.93 2.00
CA ARG A 42 2.58 -18.64 0.57
C ARG A 42 1.64 -19.53 -0.24
N THR A 43 0.95 -20.45 0.40
CA THR A 43 0.00 -21.33 -0.26
C THR A 43 -1.35 -21.34 0.48
N LYS A 44 -2.44 -21.62 -0.23
CA LYS A 44 -3.77 -21.71 0.38
C LYS A 44 -3.84 -22.69 1.56
N PRO A 45 -3.20 -23.89 1.52
CA PRO A 45 -3.15 -24.76 2.67
C PRO A 45 -2.42 -24.17 3.88
N GLU A 46 -1.31 -23.45 3.66
CA GLU A 46 -0.57 -22.77 4.75
C GLU A 46 -1.38 -21.63 5.34
N LEU A 47 -2.02 -20.83 4.50
CA LEU A 47 -2.93 -19.75 4.94
C LEU A 47 -4.03 -20.30 5.84
N GLY A 48 -4.68 -21.41 5.46
CA GLY A 48 -5.69 -22.06 6.30
C GLY A 48 -5.15 -22.49 7.67
N ARG A 49 -3.96 -23.11 7.69
CA ARG A 49 -3.31 -23.53 8.96
C ARG A 49 -2.91 -22.36 9.86
N ARG A 50 -2.44 -21.26 9.27
CA ARG A 50 -1.93 -20.09 10.02
C ARG A 50 -3.03 -19.15 10.48
N SER A 51 -4.06 -18.93 9.67
CA SER A 51 -5.18 -18.03 10.00
C SER A 51 -6.29 -18.71 10.81
N GLY A 52 -6.34 -20.03 10.82
CA GLY A 52 -7.47 -20.79 11.40
C GLY A 52 -8.75 -20.71 10.58
N LEU A 53 -8.74 -20.08 9.42
CA LEU A 53 -9.91 -19.93 8.54
C LEU A 53 -10.18 -21.22 7.75
N GLY A 54 -11.45 -21.52 7.57
CA GLY A 54 -11.91 -22.64 6.76
C GLY A 54 -11.53 -22.52 5.29
N ARG A 55 -11.36 -23.66 4.60
CA ARG A 55 -10.93 -23.73 3.19
C ARG A 55 -11.77 -22.88 2.24
N SER A 56 -13.08 -22.83 2.45
CA SER A 56 -14.00 -22.03 1.63
C SER A 56 -13.68 -20.53 1.75
N ILE A 57 -13.49 -20.04 2.99
CA ILE A 57 -13.18 -18.65 3.29
C ILE A 57 -11.80 -18.26 2.70
N ILE A 58 -10.80 -19.14 2.85
CA ILE A 58 -9.48 -18.93 2.24
C ILE A 58 -9.59 -18.80 0.72
N ASN A 59 -10.32 -19.70 0.05
CA ASN A 59 -10.49 -19.64 -1.39
C ASN A 59 -11.17 -18.35 -1.85
N GLN A 60 -12.23 -17.94 -1.16
CA GLN A 60 -12.94 -16.70 -1.45
C GLN A 60 -12.05 -15.48 -1.30
N ARG A 61 -11.36 -15.33 -0.15
CA ARG A 61 -10.54 -14.15 0.14
C ARG A 61 -9.28 -14.07 -0.72
N VAL A 62 -8.63 -15.21 -0.96
CA VAL A 62 -7.50 -15.26 -1.90
C VAL A 62 -7.97 -14.91 -3.31
N GLY A 63 -9.17 -15.38 -3.74
CA GLY A 63 -9.78 -14.96 -5.01
C GLY A 63 -9.93 -13.44 -5.09
N GLN A 64 -10.52 -12.82 -4.08
CA GLN A 64 -10.68 -11.35 -4.00
C GLN A 64 -9.35 -10.60 -4.09
N LEU A 65 -8.29 -11.09 -3.42
CA LEU A 65 -6.95 -10.48 -3.46
C LEU A 65 -6.24 -10.67 -4.81
N LEU A 66 -6.49 -11.78 -5.50
CA LEU A 66 -6.01 -12.00 -6.87
C LEU A 66 -6.75 -11.10 -7.86
N ASP A 67 -8.08 -11.01 -7.76
CA ASP A 67 -8.93 -10.20 -8.63
C ASP A 67 -8.64 -8.70 -8.46
N SER A 68 -8.33 -8.25 -7.23
CA SER A 68 -7.87 -6.88 -6.97
C SER A 68 -6.44 -6.60 -7.44
N GLY A 69 -5.70 -7.61 -7.86
CA GLY A 69 -4.31 -7.49 -8.28
C GLY A 69 -3.31 -7.27 -7.15
N LEU A 70 -3.71 -7.40 -5.88
CA LEU A 70 -2.80 -7.31 -4.73
C LEU A 70 -1.96 -8.57 -4.53
N LEU A 71 -2.48 -9.72 -4.94
CA LEU A 71 -1.74 -10.99 -4.99
C LEU A 71 -1.58 -11.48 -6.43
N VAL A 72 -0.55 -12.26 -6.65
CA VAL A 72 -0.32 -13.03 -7.89
C VAL A 72 0.06 -14.46 -7.55
N GLU A 73 -0.23 -15.38 -8.48
CA GLU A 73 0.30 -16.74 -8.44
C GLU A 73 1.71 -16.73 -9.02
N SER A 74 2.74 -17.01 -8.21
CA SER A 74 4.15 -16.86 -8.56
C SER A 74 4.85 -18.17 -8.95
N GLY A 75 4.16 -19.31 -8.87
CA GLY A 75 4.75 -20.60 -9.21
C GLY A 75 4.07 -21.78 -8.52
N LEU A 76 4.79 -22.90 -8.47
CA LEU A 76 4.40 -24.10 -7.75
C LEU A 76 5.30 -24.27 -6.53
N ALA A 77 4.70 -24.45 -5.36
CA ALA A 77 5.42 -24.78 -4.14
C ALA A 77 5.99 -26.20 -4.21
N ALA A 78 6.97 -26.48 -3.37
CA ALA A 78 7.50 -27.83 -3.22
C ALA A 78 6.38 -28.81 -2.85
N SER A 79 6.25 -29.90 -3.61
CA SER A 79 5.24 -30.92 -3.36
C SER A 79 5.76 -31.90 -2.32
N THR A 80 4.94 -32.13 -1.28
CA THR A 80 5.20 -33.20 -0.28
C THR A 80 4.40 -34.47 -0.59
N GLY A 81 3.85 -34.58 -1.81
CA GLY A 81 3.01 -35.66 -2.28
C GLY A 81 1.72 -35.13 -2.91
N GLY A 82 1.40 -35.52 -4.12
CA GLY A 82 0.25 -35.04 -4.89
C GLY A 82 0.58 -33.82 -5.76
N ARG A 83 -0.48 -33.13 -6.26
CA ARG A 83 -0.32 -31.94 -7.11
C ARG A 83 0.24 -30.78 -6.26
N ALA A 84 1.39 -30.23 -6.67
CA ALA A 84 2.00 -29.07 -6.02
C ALA A 84 1.02 -27.89 -5.95
N PRO A 85 0.82 -27.28 -4.77
CA PRO A 85 -0.01 -26.10 -4.64
C PRO A 85 0.64 -24.89 -5.32
N ARG A 86 -0.19 -23.94 -5.78
CA ARG A 86 0.32 -22.69 -6.34
C ARG A 86 0.79 -21.78 -5.19
N GLU A 87 1.95 -21.17 -5.40
CA GLU A 87 2.46 -20.12 -4.53
C GLU A 87 1.76 -18.80 -4.81
N LEU A 88 1.57 -18.05 -3.75
CA LEU A 88 1.02 -16.69 -3.76
C LEU A 88 2.13 -15.71 -3.34
N SER A 89 2.20 -14.59 -4.01
CA SER A 89 3.07 -13.48 -3.63
C SER A 89 2.35 -12.15 -3.70
N LEU A 90 2.78 -11.21 -2.86
CA LEU A 90 2.33 -9.82 -2.92
C LEU A 90 2.82 -9.19 -4.23
N ARG A 91 1.93 -8.51 -4.91
CA ARG A 91 2.29 -7.67 -6.06
C ARG A 91 2.70 -6.30 -5.54
N ALA A 92 3.98 -6.17 -5.21
CA ALA A 92 4.55 -4.98 -4.58
C ALA A 92 4.36 -3.70 -5.42
N ASP A 93 4.41 -3.83 -6.73
CA ASP A 93 4.24 -2.75 -7.71
C ASP A 93 2.78 -2.37 -8.00
N ALA A 94 1.81 -3.01 -7.35
CA ALA A 94 0.39 -2.72 -7.54
C ALA A 94 -0.04 -1.37 -6.95
N GLY A 95 0.77 -0.74 -6.10
CA GLY A 95 0.45 0.53 -5.48
C GLY A 95 1.65 1.20 -4.81
N LEU A 96 1.45 2.44 -4.43
CA LEU A 96 2.43 3.28 -3.73
C LEU A 96 1.90 3.69 -2.36
N VAL A 97 2.81 3.92 -1.43
CA VAL A 97 2.54 4.51 -0.12
C VAL A 97 3.50 5.66 0.11
N LEU A 98 2.97 6.84 0.45
CA LEU A 98 3.78 7.97 0.89
C LEU A 98 4.08 7.85 2.37
N VAL A 99 5.29 8.21 2.77
CA VAL A 99 5.72 8.14 4.17
C VAL A 99 6.43 9.44 4.58
N ALA A 100 6.14 9.92 5.78
CA ALA A 100 6.76 11.11 6.35
C ALA A 100 7.15 10.88 7.81
N PRO A 101 8.33 10.29 8.10
CA PRO A 101 8.89 10.30 9.44
C PRO A 101 9.38 11.71 9.79
N LEU A 102 8.78 12.30 10.82
CA LEU A 102 9.10 13.64 11.34
C LEU A 102 10.03 13.49 12.55
N GLY A 103 11.29 13.90 12.40
CA GLY A 103 12.24 13.98 13.50
C GLY A 103 12.27 15.39 14.11
N ALA A 104 12.90 15.56 15.28
CA ALA A 104 12.96 16.85 15.97
C ALA A 104 13.59 17.98 15.14
N THR A 105 14.56 17.67 14.28
CA THR A 105 15.35 18.64 13.50
C THR A 105 15.35 18.37 12.00
N HIS A 106 14.67 17.32 11.56
CA HIS A 106 14.65 16.90 10.18
C HIS A 106 13.26 16.45 9.76
N LEU A 107 12.89 16.83 8.56
CA LEU A 107 11.75 16.32 7.84
C LEU A 107 12.26 15.36 6.76
N THR A 108 11.71 14.16 6.74
CA THR A 108 11.94 13.22 5.64
C THR A 108 10.61 12.87 5.04
N VAL A 109 10.54 12.81 3.72
CA VAL A 109 9.40 12.29 2.98
C VAL A 109 9.88 11.21 2.02
N GLY A 110 9.07 10.24 1.73
CA GLY A 110 9.44 9.16 0.82
C GLY A 110 8.24 8.51 0.18
N VAL A 111 8.49 7.72 -0.83
CA VAL A 111 7.51 6.86 -1.49
C VAL A 111 8.02 5.42 -1.48
N THR A 112 7.15 4.50 -1.12
CA THR A 112 7.43 3.06 -1.08
C THR A 112 6.48 2.30 -1.98
N ASP A 113 6.88 1.09 -2.40
CA ASP A 113 5.95 0.10 -2.92
C ASP A 113 5.13 -0.56 -1.79
N LEU A 114 4.18 -1.44 -2.14
CA LEU A 114 3.34 -2.13 -1.13
C LEU A 114 4.10 -3.14 -0.28
N ALA A 115 5.31 -3.53 -0.66
CA ALA A 115 6.20 -4.34 0.18
C ALA A 115 7.00 -3.50 1.19
N GLY A 116 6.90 -2.16 1.11
CA GLY A 116 7.65 -1.23 1.96
C GLY A 116 9.07 -0.94 1.46
N ARG A 117 9.39 -1.31 0.21
CA ARG A 117 10.68 -0.94 -0.39
C ARG A 117 10.65 0.53 -0.77
N LEU A 118 11.61 1.30 -0.23
CA LEU A 118 11.77 2.71 -0.54
C LEU A 118 12.18 2.89 -2.02
N LEU A 119 11.38 3.62 -2.78
CA LEU A 119 11.61 3.92 -4.19
C LEU A 119 12.36 5.25 -4.35
N HIS A 120 11.89 6.27 -3.65
CA HIS A 120 12.52 7.58 -3.64
C HIS A 120 12.27 8.29 -2.30
N HIS A 121 13.16 9.20 -1.91
CA HIS A 121 13.00 10.02 -0.70
C HIS A 121 13.70 11.36 -0.83
N HIS A 122 13.23 12.31 -0.02
CA HIS A 122 13.86 13.60 0.21
C HIS A 122 14.00 13.85 1.71
N ARG A 123 15.11 14.45 2.12
CA ARG A 123 15.35 14.82 3.52
C ARG A 123 15.89 16.24 3.58
N GLU A 124 15.33 17.04 4.48
CA GLU A 124 15.78 18.40 4.74
C GLU A 124 15.78 18.74 6.23
N LEU A 125 16.44 19.82 6.60
CA LEU A 125 16.34 20.39 7.95
C LEU A 125 14.98 21.05 8.12
N ALA A 126 14.31 20.76 9.22
CA ALA A 126 13.04 21.38 9.56
C ALA A 126 12.95 21.62 11.07
N ASP A 127 12.42 22.76 11.44
CA ASP A 127 12.10 23.07 12.82
C ASP A 127 10.66 22.62 13.12
N VAL A 128 10.53 21.43 13.71
CA VAL A 128 9.23 20.87 14.09
C VAL A 128 8.51 21.73 15.14
N ALA A 129 9.26 22.57 15.91
CA ALA A 129 8.67 23.53 16.83
C ALA A 129 7.95 24.71 16.13
N ALA A 130 8.10 24.86 14.82
CA ALA A 130 7.38 25.85 14.02
C ALA A 130 5.86 25.65 13.97
N GLY A 131 5.37 24.52 14.47
CA GLY A 131 3.97 24.15 14.58
C GLY A 131 3.48 23.19 13.49
N PRO A 132 2.39 22.45 13.77
CA PRO A 132 1.92 21.38 12.90
C PRO A 132 1.51 21.88 11.51
N ASP A 133 0.85 23.03 11.40
CA ASP A 133 0.36 23.54 10.12
C ASP A 133 1.50 23.78 9.12
N LYS A 134 2.59 24.40 9.57
CA LYS A 134 3.75 24.65 8.71
C LYS A 134 4.43 23.37 8.27
N ILE A 135 4.57 22.42 9.19
CA ILE A 135 5.20 21.13 8.90
C ILE A 135 4.35 20.31 7.94
N LEU A 136 3.04 20.23 8.16
CA LEU A 136 2.14 19.48 7.28
C LEU A 136 2.06 20.09 5.88
N SER A 137 1.97 21.42 5.76
CA SER A 137 2.03 22.09 4.45
C SER A 137 3.34 21.77 3.71
N ARG A 138 4.45 21.74 4.44
CA ARG A 138 5.75 21.40 3.83
C ARG A 138 5.81 19.92 3.40
N VAL A 139 5.23 19.02 4.18
CA VAL A 139 5.10 17.59 3.81
C VAL A 139 4.29 17.44 2.51
N GLU A 140 3.18 18.15 2.38
CA GLU A 140 2.34 18.15 1.18
C GLU A 140 3.13 18.60 -0.06
N GLU A 141 3.83 19.75 0.02
CA GLU A 141 4.68 20.24 -1.07
C GLU A 141 5.73 19.22 -1.50
N LEU A 142 6.37 18.56 -0.54
CA LEU A 142 7.41 17.57 -0.80
C LEU A 142 6.82 16.27 -1.38
N PHE A 143 5.63 15.87 -0.97
CA PHE A 143 4.93 14.74 -1.58
C PHE A 143 4.60 15.01 -3.05
N ASP A 144 4.13 16.21 -3.39
CA ASP A 144 3.87 16.60 -4.78
C ASP A 144 5.15 16.56 -5.61
N GLN A 145 6.26 17.06 -5.06
CA GLN A 145 7.57 16.99 -5.73
C GLN A 145 8.03 15.55 -5.96
N ILE A 146 7.89 14.67 -4.94
CA ILE A 146 8.25 13.26 -5.06
C ILE A 146 7.40 12.56 -6.12
N LEU A 147 6.08 12.76 -6.09
CA LEU A 147 5.16 12.13 -7.04
C LEU A 147 5.40 12.59 -8.49
N SER A 148 5.93 13.80 -8.66
CA SER A 148 6.28 14.37 -9.97
C SER A 148 7.68 13.95 -10.45
N SER A 149 8.45 13.22 -9.65
CA SER A 149 9.80 12.84 -10.00
C SER A 149 9.84 11.64 -10.97
N GLU A 150 10.88 11.59 -11.80
CA GLU A 150 11.12 10.45 -12.73
C GLU A 150 11.39 9.11 -12.02
N HIS A 151 11.67 9.14 -10.73
CA HIS A 151 11.93 7.94 -9.92
C HIS A 151 10.66 7.24 -9.45
N VAL A 152 9.50 7.85 -9.64
CA VAL A 152 8.20 7.31 -9.23
C VAL A 152 7.45 6.81 -10.47
N PRO A 153 7.02 5.54 -10.49
CA PRO A 153 6.29 5.00 -11.64
C PRO A 153 4.96 5.74 -11.82
N THR A 154 4.70 6.19 -13.05
CA THR A 154 3.46 6.86 -13.42
C THR A 154 2.31 5.87 -13.57
N GLY A 155 1.10 6.30 -13.25
CA GLY A 155 -0.11 5.49 -13.42
C GLY A 155 -0.30 4.38 -12.36
N VAL A 156 0.56 4.34 -11.34
CA VAL A 156 0.41 3.43 -10.21
C VAL A 156 -0.43 4.12 -9.12
N PRO A 157 -1.48 3.48 -8.59
CA PRO A 157 -2.37 4.11 -7.60
C PRO A 157 -1.66 4.33 -6.27
N LEU A 158 -1.97 5.46 -5.62
CA LEU A 158 -1.57 5.74 -4.25
C LEU A 158 -2.57 5.11 -3.28
N PHE A 159 -2.09 4.21 -2.41
CA PHE A 159 -2.93 3.47 -1.46
C PHE A 159 -3.07 4.18 -0.10
N GLY A 160 -2.12 5.03 0.24
CA GLY A 160 -2.19 5.74 1.52
C GLY A 160 -0.97 6.58 1.84
N ILE A 161 -1.07 7.28 2.95
CA ILE A 161 -0.03 8.13 3.51
C ILE A 161 0.20 7.71 4.96
N GLY A 162 1.45 7.49 5.34
CA GLY A 162 1.87 7.24 6.71
C GLY A 162 2.73 8.40 7.24
N ILE A 163 2.32 8.99 8.36
CA ILE A 163 3.10 10.03 9.06
C ILE A 163 3.47 9.48 10.44
N ASP A 164 4.74 9.53 10.78
CA ASP A 164 5.27 9.14 12.09
C ASP A 164 5.99 10.32 12.73
N VAL A 165 5.77 10.54 14.02
CA VAL A 165 6.43 11.61 14.78
C VAL A 165 7.37 10.99 15.80
N GLN A 166 8.66 11.11 15.53
CA GLN A 166 9.71 10.61 16.42
C GLN A 166 10.02 11.65 17.50
N ARG A 167 9.93 11.23 18.74
CA ARG A 167 10.26 12.05 19.92
C ARG A 167 11.71 11.90 20.32
#